data_5f953cb7da0f2ab00d00801e9874848c
#
_entry.id   5f953cb7da0f2ab00d00801e9874848c
#
_cell.length_a   1.000
_cell.length_b   1.000
_cell.length_c   1.000
_cell.angle_alpha   90.00
_cell.angle_beta   90.00
_cell.angle_gamma   90.00
#
_symmetry.space_group_name_H-M   'P 1'
#
loop_
_entity.id
_entity.type
_entity.pdbx_description
1 polymer ?
#
loop_
_entity_poly.entity_id
_entity_poly.type
_entity_poly.pdbx_seq_one_letter_code
_entity_poly.pdbx_strand_id
1 'polypeptide(L)'
;MSLLPRFLTALLFTATLQAELTTEQQQVPLEVLPTDPSLAKIVLIAGSTSNKPGQHEYFAGCALLMDWLKKAPGVAPVMVADGWPKNEAVLDGAKAVLLFLDGGNKLSFLEPTRWAKMQSLADAGTGFIVLHQGIDCAADKAATFKDWFGAVFQSDIGCRGHWDVTFTDIPAHPINQGMKPFSLPGDGWLYNLHFAEKNVTHLLAGPMPDSSRKTEHAKAHAGRAETVAWSYERPNGGRSFGFTGCDLHSNWGDANQRLLVLNGILWSAKLDVPANGLASEVTLDALKKNWDRKVFLKKEAKKLQP
;
A
#
# COMPACT_ATOMS: atom_id res chain seq x y z
N MET A 1 -12.38 -63.49 -14.14
CA MET A 1 -11.21 -62.71 -13.71
C MET A 1 -11.33 -61.33 -14.37
N SER A 2 -11.82 -60.35 -13.62
CA SER A 2 -12.02 -58.98 -14.13
C SER A 2 -10.91 -58.09 -13.60
N LEU A 3 -10.12 -57.53 -14.52
CA LEU A 3 -9.05 -56.57 -14.21
C LEU A 3 -9.65 -55.15 -14.17
N LEU A 4 -9.73 -54.53 -12.98
CA LEU A 4 -10.04 -53.13 -12.83
C LEU A 4 -8.78 -52.29 -13.13
N PRO A 5 -8.88 -51.21 -13.93
CA PRO A 5 -7.80 -50.27 -14.12
C PRO A 5 -7.62 -49.36 -12.88
N ARG A 6 -6.44 -49.33 -12.33
CA ARG A 6 -6.03 -48.37 -11.31
C ARG A 6 -5.79 -47.01 -11.98
N PHE A 7 -6.68 -46.03 -11.75
CA PHE A 7 -6.41 -44.65 -12.06
C PHE A 7 -5.42 -44.07 -11.05
N LEU A 8 -4.24 -43.74 -11.50
CA LEU A 8 -3.22 -43.03 -10.77
C LEU A 8 -3.54 -41.51 -10.92
N THR A 9 -4.16 -40.92 -9.91
CA THR A 9 -4.41 -39.47 -9.89
C THR A 9 -3.10 -38.79 -9.51
N ALA A 10 -2.43 -38.20 -10.51
CA ALA A 10 -1.28 -37.34 -10.29
C ALA A 10 -1.76 -36.00 -9.68
N LEU A 11 -1.51 -35.77 -8.40
CA LEU A 11 -1.63 -34.44 -7.80
C LEU A 11 -0.50 -33.56 -8.39
N LEU A 12 -0.86 -32.67 -9.29
CA LEU A 12 0.00 -31.57 -9.71
C LEU A 12 0.06 -30.55 -8.56
N PHE A 13 1.12 -30.61 -7.76
CA PHE A 13 1.51 -29.53 -6.88
C PHE A 13 2.02 -28.38 -7.76
N THR A 14 1.20 -27.38 -8.02
CA THR A 14 1.68 -26.08 -8.52
C THR A 14 2.39 -25.38 -7.36
N ALA A 15 3.71 -25.60 -7.25
CA ALA A 15 4.54 -24.74 -6.42
C ALA A 15 4.49 -23.35 -7.04
N THR A 16 3.83 -22.40 -6.38
CA THR A 16 4.01 -20.96 -6.66
C THR A 16 5.46 -20.65 -6.38
N LEU A 17 6.26 -20.40 -7.43
CA LEU A 17 7.63 -19.93 -7.28
C LEU A 17 7.56 -18.56 -6.61
N GLN A 18 7.78 -18.51 -5.31
CA GLN A 18 7.96 -17.27 -4.58
C GLN A 18 9.27 -16.65 -5.09
N ALA A 19 9.25 -15.38 -5.48
CA ALA A 19 10.45 -14.73 -5.97
C ALA A 19 11.50 -14.70 -4.86
N GLU A 20 12.69 -15.24 -5.13
CA GLU A 20 13.79 -15.21 -4.17
C GLU A 20 14.23 -13.76 -3.93
N LEU A 21 14.42 -13.41 -2.65
CA LEU A 21 14.96 -12.11 -2.27
C LEU A 21 16.35 -11.90 -2.87
N THR A 22 16.61 -10.68 -3.36
CA THR A 22 17.94 -10.30 -3.83
C THR A 22 18.94 -10.30 -2.67
N THR A 23 20.24 -10.30 -2.98
CA THR A 23 21.30 -10.25 -1.95
C THR A 23 21.16 -9.02 -1.04
N GLU A 24 20.72 -7.88 -1.58
CA GLU A 24 20.45 -6.67 -0.79
C GLU A 24 19.23 -6.84 0.11
N GLN A 25 18.13 -7.38 -0.42
CA GLN A 25 16.91 -7.61 0.33
C GLN A 25 17.11 -8.60 1.49
N GLN A 26 18.02 -9.59 1.33
CA GLN A 26 18.37 -10.54 2.39
C GLN A 26 19.07 -9.87 3.60
N GLN A 27 19.60 -8.66 3.45
CA GLN A 27 20.17 -7.88 4.54
C GLN A 27 19.12 -7.12 5.37
N VAL A 28 17.89 -7.01 4.86
CA VAL A 28 16.81 -6.35 5.58
C VAL A 28 16.20 -7.31 6.60
N PRO A 29 16.15 -6.94 7.90
CA PRO A 29 15.56 -7.81 8.92
C PRO A 29 14.04 -7.93 8.70
N LEU A 30 13.57 -9.15 8.46
CA LEU A 30 12.15 -9.45 8.29
C LEU A 30 11.59 -10.13 9.53
N GLU A 31 10.39 -9.72 9.93
CA GLU A 31 9.60 -10.29 11.04
C GLU A 31 10.33 -10.30 12.39
N VAL A 32 11.30 -9.38 12.58
CA VAL A 32 12.03 -9.23 13.83
C VAL A 32 11.21 -8.38 14.80
N LEU A 33 10.73 -9.02 15.86
CA LEU A 33 9.93 -8.33 16.88
C LEU A 33 10.79 -7.43 17.78
N PRO A 34 10.26 -6.29 18.25
CA PRO A 34 10.96 -5.47 19.24
C PRO A 34 11.12 -6.23 20.56
N THR A 35 12.26 -6.07 21.20
CA THR A 35 12.53 -6.58 22.54
C THR A 35 11.94 -5.71 23.64
N ASP A 36 11.74 -4.42 23.37
CA ASP A 36 11.10 -3.47 24.28
C ASP A 36 9.59 -3.39 23.96
N PRO A 37 8.72 -3.91 24.84
CA PRO A 37 7.29 -3.90 24.64
C PRO A 37 6.63 -2.50 24.76
N SER A 38 7.36 -1.51 25.27
CA SER A 38 6.87 -0.13 25.38
C SER A 38 6.86 0.59 24.03
N LEU A 39 7.63 0.12 23.05
CA LEU A 39 7.68 0.70 21.72
C LEU A 39 6.40 0.41 20.92
N ALA A 40 5.94 1.42 20.19
CA ALA A 40 4.82 1.27 19.28
C ALA A 40 5.23 0.41 18.07
N LYS A 41 4.80 -0.84 18.06
CA LYS A 41 5.05 -1.74 16.94
C LYS A 41 4.22 -1.34 15.73
N ILE A 42 4.89 -1.05 14.61
CA ILE A 42 4.29 -0.75 13.32
C ILE A 42 4.71 -1.82 12.33
N VAL A 43 3.75 -2.56 11.78
CA VAL A 43 4.02 -3.64 10.83
C VAL A 43 3.90 -3.10 9.42
N LEU A 44 4.94 -3.27 8.62
CA LEU A 44 5.02 -2.82 7.22
C LEU A 44 4.93 -4.06 6.32
N ILE A 45 3.79 -4.27 5.65
CA ILE A 45 3.57 -5.41 4.77
C ILE A 45 3.86 -4.99 3.33
N ALA A 46 4.98 -5.46 2.80
CA ALA A 46 5.35 -5.33 1.40
C ALA A 46 4.75 -6.47 0.58
N GLY A 47 4.06 -6.14 -0.49
CA GLY A 47 3.51 -7.10 -1.45
C GLY A 47 4.59 -7.90 -2.20
N SER A 48 4.16 -8.93 -2.90
CA SER A 48 5.03 -9.71 -3.78
C SER A 48 5.44 -8.90 -5.01
N THR A 49 6.55 -9.28 -5.61
CA THR A 49 7.08 -8.67 -6.84
C THR A 49 6.02 -8.60 -7.93
N SER A 50 5.79 -7.41 -8.44
CA SER A 50 4.84 -7.17 -9.53
C SER A 50 5.24 -6.00 -10.42
N ASN A 51 4.57 -5.85 -11.56
CA ASN A 51 4.77 -4.76 -12.52
C ASN A 51 6.21 -4.69 -13.09
N LYS A 52 6.59 -3.59 -13.71
CA LYS A 52 7.92 -3.35 -14.31
C LYS A 52 8.86 -2.66 -13.32
N PRO A 53 10.19 -2.70 -13.55
CA PRO A 53 11.14 -2.02 -12.69
C PRO A 53 10.82 -0.55 -12.48
N GLY A 54 10.96 -0.10 -11.23
CA GLY A 54 10.66 1.25 -10.80
C GLY A 54 9.19 1.50 -10.46
N GLN A 55 8.30 0.54 -10.73
CA GLN A 55 6.89 0.56 -10.31
C GLN A 55 6.61 -0.60 -9.36
N HIS A 56 5.70 -0.41 -8.39
CA HIS A 56 5.39 -1.45 -7.39
C HIS A 56 6.65 -2.03 -6.72
N GLU A 57 7.62 -1.18 -6.40
CA GLU A 57 8.80 -1.59 -5.63
C GLU A 57 8.41 -1.65 -4.13
N TYR A 58 7.50 -2.56 -3.80
CA TYR A 58 6.89 -2.66 -2.47
C TYR A 58 7.90 -2.95 -1.39
N PHE A 59 8.82 -3.90 -1.65
CA PHE A 59 9.89 -4.23 -0.72
C PHE A 59 10.81 -3.03 -0.48
N ALA A 60 11.29 -2.38 -1.54
CA ALA A 60 12.20 -1.24 -1.42
C ALA A 60 11.52 -0.05 -0.72
N GLY A 61 10.26 0.24 -1.01
CA GLY A 61 9.48 1.27 -0.34
C GLY A 61 9.30 1.00 1.15
N CYS A 62 8.94 -0.23 1.54
CA CYS A 62 8.83 -0.63 2.95
C CYS A 62 10.18 -0.60 3.68
N ALA A 63 11.29 -0.96 3.01
CA ALA A 63 12.64 -0.86 3.57
C ALA A 63 13.03 0.60 3.88
N LEU A 64 12.73 1.54 2.97
CA LEU A 64 12.92 2.98 3.22
C LEU A 64 12.07 3.45 4.40
N LEU A 65 10.79 3.10 4.44
CA LEU A 65 9.89 3.45 5.55
C LEU A 65 10.41 2.89 6.88
N MET A 66 10.88 1.65 6.89
CA MET A 66 11.47 1.04 8.08
C MET A 66 12.68 1.84 8.59
N ASP A 67 13.58 2.26 7.69
CA ASP A 67 14.78 3.01 8.06
C ASP A 67 14.46 4.40 8.63
N TRP A 68 13.43 5.06 8.11
CA TRP A 68 12.98 6.34 8.65
C TRP A 68 12.25 6.18 9.99
N LEU A 69 11.35 5.19 10.10
CA LEU A 69 10.57 4.94 11.31
C LEU A 69 11.45 4.49 12.49
N LYS A 70 12.57 3.79 12.27
CA LYS A 70 13.56 3.48 13.32
C LYS A 70 14.13 4.73 14.00
N LYS A 71 14.09 5.89 13.32
CA LYS A 71 14.56 7.16 13.88
C LYS A 71 13.46 7.91 14.66
N ALA A 72 12.21 7.47 14.55
CA ALA A 72 11.10 8.07 15.26
C ALA A 72 11.09 7.59 16.74
N PRO A 73 11.06 8.51 17.73
CA PRO A 73 11.03 8.13 19.12
C PRO A 73 9.83 7.22 19.45
N GLY A 74 10.06 6.17 20.21
CA GLY A 74 9.00 5.28 20.69
C GLY A 74 8.42 4.34 19.61
N VAL A 75 9.01 4.26 18.42
CA VAL A 75 8.53 3.43 17.30
C VAL A 75 9.42 2.23 17.07
N ALA A 76 8.82 1.07 16.84
CA ALA A 76 9.48 -0.16 16.41
C ALA A 76 8.86 -0.68 15.11
N PRO A 77 9.43 -0.37 13.95
CA PRO A 77 8.95 -0.90 12.68
C PRO A 77 9.36 -2.38 12.52
N VAL A 78 8.43 -3.19 12.04
CA VAL A 78 8.63 -4.61 11.71
C VAL A 78 8.22 -4.82 10.26
N MET A 79 9.13 -5.28 9.43
CA MET A 79 8.87 -5.48 8.01
C MET A 79 8.49 -6.93 7.72
N VAL A 80 7.51 -7.09 6.84
CA VAL A 80 7.01 -8.35 6.29
C VAL A 80 7.12 -8.30 4.77
N ALA A 81 7.64 -9.34 4.16
CA ALA A 81 7.69 -9.49 2.70
C ALA A 81 6.56 -10.39 2.17
N ASP A 82 6.36 -10.38 0.84
CA ASP A 82 5.44 -11.27 0.13
C ASP A 82 3.98 -11.19 0.59
N GLY A 83 3.58 -10.04 1.11
CA GLY A 83 2.19 -9.68 1.34
C GLY A 83 1.56 -10.24 2.62
N TRP A 84 2.19 -11.22 3.29
CA TRP A 84 1.68 -11.75 4.57
C TRP A 84 2.80 -12.34 5.44
N PRO A 85 2.77 -12.16 6.77
CA PRO A 85 3.81 -12.70 7.63
C PRO A 85 3.81 -14.23 7.65
N LYS A 86 5.00 -14.81 7.71
CA LYS A 86 5.16 -16.26 7.92
C LYS A 86 4.73 -16.65 9.33
N ASN A 87 4.94 -15.74 10.30
CA ASN A 87 4.46 -15.87 11.66
C ASN A 87 3.43 -14.77 11.95
N GLU A 88 2.15 -15.11 11.98
CA GLU A 88 1.07 -14.14 12.23
C GLU A 88 1.13 -13.44 13.59
N ALA A 89 1.88 -13.99 14.56
CA ALA A 89 2.13 -13.32 15.84
C ALA A 89 2.83 -11.96 15.69
N VAL A 90 3.46 -11.70 14.54
CA VAL A 90 4.00 -10.36 14.18
C VAL A 90 2.91 -9.30 14.25
N LEU A 91 1.68 -9.63 13.90
CA LEU A 91 0.54 -8.71 13.88
C LEU A 91 -0.06 -8.45 15.28
N ASP A 92 0.20 -9.33 16.27
CA ASP A 92 -0.39 -9.22 17.60
C ASP A 92 0.09 -7.96 18.32
N GLY A 93 -0.83 -7.14 18.81
CA GLY A 93 -0.52 -5.89 19.51
C GLY A 93 0.12 -4.80 18.64
N ALA A 94 0.09 -4.94 17.30
CA ALA A 94 0.52 -3.87 16.41
C ALA A 94 -0.32 -2.61 16.63
N LYS A 95 0.33 -1.46 16.75
CA LYS A 95 -0.34 -0.16 16.82
C LYS A 95 -0.87 0.27 15.46
N ALA A 96 -0.13 -0.09 14.40
CA ALA A 96 -0.60 0.11 13.02
C ALA A 96 -0.04 -0.98 12.09
N VAL A 97 -0.76 -1.23 11.00
CA VAL A 97 -0.36 -2.12 9.90
C VAL A 97 -0.45 -1.34 8.60
N LEU A 98 0.66 -1.30 7.87
CA LEU A 98 0.74 -0.71 6.55
C LEU A 98 0.67 -1.81 5.49
N LEU A 99 -0.17 -1.59 4.50
CA LEU A 99 -0.39 -2.45 3.35
C LEU A 99 0.12 -1.73 2.09
N PHE A 100 1.26 -2.15 1.57
CA PHE A 100 1.83 -1.66 0.32
C PHE A 100 2.01 -2.85 -0.61
N LEU A 101 0.94 -3.17 -1.35
CA LEU A 101 0.81 -4.43 -2.10
C LEU A 101 -0.19 -4.29 -3.26
N ASP A 102 -0.22 -5.29 -4.14
CA ASP A 102 -1.22 -5.39 -5.21
C ASP A 102 -2.63 -5.56 -4.64
N GLY A 103 -3.60 -5.00 -5.35
CA GLY A 103 -5.01 -5.08 -5.01
C GLY A 103 -5.80 -6.14 -5.78
N GLY A 104 -7.13 -6.03 -5.72
CA GLY A 104 -8.05 -6.94 -6.39
C GLY A 104 -7.92 -8.37 -5.86
N ASN A 105 -7.92 -9.32 -6.76
CA ASN A 105 -7.78 -10.75 -6.42
C ASN A 105 -6.35 -11.14 -5.97
N LYS A 106 -5.40 -10.19 -5.98
CA LYS A 106 -4.02 -10.41 -5.53
C LYS A 106 -3.79 -10.00 -4.08
N LEU A 107 -4.80 -9.48 -3.40
CA LEU A 107 -4.71 -9.17 -1.97
C LEU A 107 -4.35 -10.44 -1.20
N SER A 108 -3.22 -10.41 -0.53
CA SER A 108 -2.64 -11.57 0.17
C SER A 108 -3.47 -12.07 1.36
N PHE A 109 -4.39 -11.25 1.84
CA PHE A 109 -5.25 -11.55 3.00
C PHE A 109 -6.68 -11.93 2.63
N LEU A 110 -6.97 -12.29 1.37
CA LEU A 110 -8.30 -12.79 0.96
C LEU A 110 -8.57 -14.22 1.46
N GLU A 111 -7.52 -14.95 1.82
CA GLU A 111 -7.67 -16.27 2.46
C GLU A 111 -8.47 -16.12 3.78
N PRO A 112 -9.45 -17.00 4.07
CA PRO A 112 -10.40 -16.80 5.16
C PRO A 112 -9.78 -16.56 6.54
N THR A 113 -8.70 -17.26 6.90
CA THR A 113 -8.04 -17.08 8.21
C THR A 113 -7.33 -15.73 8.29
N ARG A 114 -6.67 -15.29 7.21
CA ARG A 114 -6.02 -13.98 7.11
C ARG A 114 -7.04 -12.84 7.10
N TRP A 115 -8.17 -13.05 6.42
CA TRP A 115 -9.29 -12.10 6.46
C TRP A 115 -9.83 -11.93 7.88
N ALA A 116 -10.05 -13.05 8.60
CA ALA A 116 -10.48 -13.02 10.00
C ALA A 116 -9.45 -12.32 10.89
N LYS A 117 -8.14 -12.49 10.62
CA LYS A 117 -7.08 -11.77 11.32
C LYS A 117 -7.14 -10.27 11.08
N MET A 118 -7.33 -9.83 9.82
CA MET A 118 -7.53 -8.41 9.48
C MET A 118 -8.77 -7.83 10.18
N GLN A 119 -9.88 -8.58 10.21
CA GLN A 119 -11.08 -8.17 10.94
C GLN A 119 -10.79 -8.01 12.43
N SER A 120 -10.11 -8.97 13.05
CA SER A 120 -9.70 -8.89 14.48
C SER A 120 -8.84 -7.65 14.78
N LEU A 121 -7.90 -7.30 13.89
CA LEU A 121 -7.10 -6.06 14.01
C LEU A 121 -7.98 -4.81 13.89
N ALA A 122 -8.94 -4.82 12.95
CA ALA A 122 -9.89 -3.71 12.79
C ALA A 122 -10.74 -3.52 14.05
N ASP A 123 -11.27 -4.61 14.61
CA ASP A 123 -12.11 -4.62 15.83
C ASP A 123 -11.32 -4.14 17.06
N ALA A 124 -10.03 -4.49 17.14
CA ALA A 124 -9.12 -4.02 18.18
C ALA A 124 -8.72 -2.54 18.05
N GLY A 125 -9.15 -1.85 16.99
CA GLY A 125 -8.82 -0.46 16.74
C GLY A 125 -7.37 -0.23 16.27
N THR A 126 -6.70 -1.27 15.75
CA THR A 126 -5.38 -1.16 15.13
C THR A 126 -5.41 -0.14 13.98
N GLY A 127 -4.42 0.73 13.89
CA GLY A 127 -4.31 1.68 12.78
C GLY A 127 -4.07 0.97 11.46
N PHE A 128 -4.68 1.45 10.36
CA PHE A 128 -4.40 0.94 9.04
C PHE A 128 -3.82 2.01 8.12
N ILE A 129 -2.82 1.63 7.35
CA ILE A 129 -2.29 2.46 6.28
C ILE A 129 -2.38 1.66 4.98
N VAL A 130 -3.00 2.22 3.95
CA VAL A 130 -3.13 1.57 2.65
C VAL A 130 -2.52 2.46 1.57
N LEU A 131 -1.53 1.91 0.87
CA LEU A 131 -0.82 2.61 -0.19
C LEU A 131 -1.13 1.98 -1.56
N HIS A 132 -1.25 2.84 -2.55
CA HIS A 132 -1.40 2.52 -3.97
C HIS A 132 -2.55 1.53 -4.21
N GLN A 133 -2.26 0.36 -4.79
CA GLN A 133 -3.28 -0.63 -5.15
C GLN A 133 -3.86 -1.41 -3.97
N GLY A 134 -3.29 -1.30 -2.78
CA GLY A 134 -3.84 -1.96 -1.59
C GLY A 134 -5.29 -1.58 -1.26
N ILE A 135 -5.82 -0.50 -1.85
CA ILE A 135 -7.23 -0.06 -1.71
C ILE A 135 -8.17 -0.69 -2.74
N ASP A 136 -7.67 -1.39 -3.74
CA ASP A 136 -8.46 -2.07 -4.77
C ASP A 136 -8.95 -3.43 -4.25
N CYS A 137 -10.24 -3.71 -4.34
CA CYS A 137 -10.80 -4.99 -3.93
C CYS A 137 -11.99 -5.41 -4.80
N ALA A 138 -12.35 -6.68 -4.72
CA ALA A 138 -13.56 -7.21 -5.34
C ALA A 138 -14.83 -6.60 -4.71
N ALA A 139 -15.91 -6.55 -5.50
CA ALA A 139 -17.15 -5.87 -5.12
C ALA A 139 -17.78 -6.41 -3.81
N ASP A 140 -17.68 -7.71 -3.55
CA ASP A 140 -18.18 -8.37 -2.33
C ASP A 140 -17.40 -7.97 -1.06
N LYS A 141 -16.23 -7.36 -1.19
CA LYS A 141 -15.40 -6.86 -0.09
C LYS A 141 -15.49 -5.35 0.12
N ALA A 142 -16.14 -4.63 -0.79
CA ALA A 142 -16.14 -3.17 -0.82
C ALA A 142 -16.68 -2.52 0.47
N ALA A 143 -17.74 -3.07 1.05
CA ALA A 143 -18.29 -2.57 2.30
C ALA A 143 -17.27 -2.67 3.43
N THR A 144 -16.65 -3.82 3.61
CA THR A 144 -15.61 -4.03 4.62
C THR A 144 -14.40 -3.13 4.42
N PHE A 145 -13.97 -2.91 3.17
CA PHE A 145 -12.87 -1.97 2.87
C PHE A 145 -13.21 -0.54 3.28
N LYS A 146 -14.44 -0.07 3.02
CA LYS A 146 -14.88 1.24 3.51
C LYS A 146 -14.89 1.32 5.03
N ASP A 147 -15.31 0.24 5.70
CA ASP A 147 -15.30 0.19 7.17
C ASP A 147 -13.89 0.17 7.75
N TRP A 148 -12.92 -0.49 7.09
CA TRP A 148 -11.55 -0.56 7.56
C TRP A 148 -10.73 0.68 7.19
N PHE A 149 -10.85 1.16 5.95
CA PHE A 149 -9.94 2.14 5.36
C PHE A 149 -10.59 3.51 5.07
N GLY A 150 -11.92 3.61 5.20
CA GLY A 150 -12.66 4.82 4.89
C GLY A 150 -12.89 5.07 3.40
N ALA A 151 -12.34 4.22 2.54
CA ALA A 151 -12.53 4.27 1.09
C ALA A 151 -12.33 2.90 0.47
N VAL A 152 -12.72 2.77 -0.80
CA VAL A 152 -12.42 1.61 -1.64
C VAL A 152 -12.32 2.03 -3.11
N PHE A 153 -11.40 1.42 -3.85
CA PHE A 153 -11.38 1.46 -5.31
C PHE A 153 -12.13 0.26 -5.87
N GLN A 154 -13.02 0.53 -6.85
CA GLN A 154 -13.75 -0.49 -7.60
C GLN A 154 -13.64 -0.16 -9.09
N SER A 155 -13.25 -1.11 -9.92
CA SER A 155 -12.91 -0.89 -11.33
C SER A 155 -14.11 -0.49 -12.21
N ASP A 156 -15.33 -0.74 -11.78
CA ASP A 156 -16.58 -0.32 -12.43
C ASP A 156 -16.95 1.15 -12.16
N ILE A 157 -16.37 1.76 -11.13
CA ILE A 157 -16.61 3.13 -10.70
C ILE A 157 -15.36 3.98 -10.88
N GLY A 158 -14.23 3.52 -10.35
CA GLY A 158 -12.95 4.22 -10.33
C GLY A 158 -12.19 4.14 -11.65
N CYS A 159 -11.18 4.95 -11.75
CA CYS A 159 -10.24 4.96 -12.87
C CYS A 159 -8.81 4.96 -12.37
N ARG A 160 -7.88 4.56 -13.24
CA ARG A 160 -6.45 4.53 -12.94
C ARG A 160 -5.62 4.94 -14.15
N GLY A 161 -4.42 5.43 -13.90
CA GLY A 161 -3.45 5.78 -14.95
C GLY A 161 -2.28 6.57 -14.39
N HIS A 162 -1.37 6.99 -15.29
CA HIS A 162 -0.12 7.66 -14.93
C HIS A 162 -0.08 9.05 -15.53
N TRP A 163 0.17 10.05 -14.70
CA TRP A 163 0.38 11.45 -15.09
C TRP A 163 0.96 12.25 -13.93
N ASP A 164 1.44 13.46 -14.24
CA ASP A 164 1.91 14.40 -13.24
C ASP A 164 0.73 15.00 -12.48
N VAL A 165 0.81 15.06 -11.17
CA VAL A 165 -0.17 15.76 -10.33
C VAL A 165 0.52 16.79 -9.47
N THR A 166 -0.01 18.02 -9.47
CA THR A 166 0.41 19.10 -8.57
C THR A 166 -0.65 19.33 -7.51
N PHE A 167 -0.22 19.30 -6.25
CA PHE A 167 -1.04 19.58 -5.08
C PHE A 167 -0.74 20.99 -4.58
N THR A 168 -1.69 21.89 -4.75
CA THR A 168 -1.55 23.31 -4.35
C THR A 168 -2.25 23.62 -3.04
N ASP A 169 -3.29 22.86 -2.71
CA ASP A 169 -4.03 22.98 -1.47
C ASP A 169 -3.62 21.87 -0.50
N ILE A 170 -3.10 22.27 0.66
CA ILE A 170 -2.65 21.39 1.73
C ILE A 170 -3.46 21.73 2.97
N PRO A 171 -4.61 21.08 3.19
CA PRO A 171 -5.48 21.38 4.33
C PRO A 171 -4.80 21.16 5.67
N ALA A 172 -5.19 21.96 6.69
CA ALA A 172 -4.67 21.81 8.04
C ALA A 172 -5.11 20.47 8.66
N HIS A 173 -4.17 19.57 8.85
CA HIS A 173 -4.36 18.26 9.48
C HIS A 173 -3.02 17.75 10.02
N PRO A 174 -2.99 16.98 11.14
CA PRO A 174 -1.72 16.44 11.66
C PRO A 174 -0.89 15.69 10.59
N ILE A 175 -1.53 14.95 9.70
CA ILE A 175 -0.84 14.22 8.60
C ILE A 175 -0.15 15.18 7.62
N ASN A 176 -0.68 16.38 7.44
CA ASN A 176 -0.14 17.37 6.52
C ASN A 176 0.91 18.30 7.16
N GLN A 177 1.31 18.07 8.41
CA GLN A 177 2.31 18.89 9.09
C GLN A 177 3.66 18.87 8.36
N GLY A 178 4.22 20.04 8.18
CA GLY A 178 5.49 20.25 7.50
C GLY A 178 5.42 20.25 5.97
N MET A 179 4.28 19.87 5.38
CA MET A 179 4.10 19.82 3.94
C MET A 179 3.93 21.21 3.32
N LYS A 180 4.32 21.31 2.07
CA LYS A 180 4.14 22.50 1.20
C LYS A 180 3.55 22.06 -0.13
N PRO A 181 3.01 22.97 -0.96
CA PRO A 181 2.62 22.62 -2.33
C PRO A 181 3.75 21.89 -3.07
N PHE A 182 3.42 20.82 -3.79
CA PHE A 182 4.39 19.96 -4.44
C PHE A 182 3.79 19.25 -5.67
N SER A 183 4.64 18.63 -6.47
CA SER A 183 4.25 17.86 -7.64
C SER A 183 4.87 16.47 -7.61
N LEU A 184 4.10 15.47 -8.00
CA LEU A 184 4.60 14.11 -8.21
C LEU A 184 4.56 13.81 -9.71
N PRO A 185 5.74 13.66 -10.35
CA PRO A 185 5.79 13.40 -11.79
C PRO A 185 5.46 11.93 -12.08
N GLY A 186 4.62 11.72 -13.09
CA GLY A 186 4.35 10.43 -13.71
C GLY A 186 3.83 9.33 -12.79
N ASP A 187 3.35 9.66 -11.59
CA ASP A 187 2.92 8.63 -10.64
C ASP A 187 1.68 7.87 -11.14
N GLY A 188 1.47 6.68 -10.63
CA GLY A 188 0.29 5.87 -10.88
C GLY A 188 -0.81 6.19 -9.88
N TRP A 189 -1.98 6.57 -10.38
CA TRP A 189 -3.10 7.01 -9.58
C TRP A 189 -4.29 6.07 -9.69
N LEU A 190 -4.93 5.79 -8.55
CA LEU A 190 -6.29 5.28 -8.48
C LEU A 190 -7.17 6.42 -7.96
N TYR A 191 -8.25 6.73 -8.65
CA TYR A 191 -9.11 7.86 -8.30
C TYR A 191 -10.58 7.57 -8.57
N ASN A 192 -11.46 8.53 -8.20
CA ASN A 192 -12.90 8.37 -8.19
C ASN A 192 -13.28 7.20 -7.25
N LEU A 193 -12.74 7.25 -6.04
CA LEU A 193 -12.96 6.25 -4.99
C LEU A 193 -14.35 6.34 -4.41
N HIS A 194 -14.86 5.23 -3.87
CA HIS A 194 -16.02 5.22 -2.98
C HIS A 194 -15.57 5.45 -1.54
N PHE A 195 -15.93 6.56 -0.96
CA PHE A 195 -15.63 6.90 0.43
C PHE A 195 -16.74 6.44 1.37
N ALA A 196 -16.39 6.24 2.65
CA ALA A 196 -17.36 6.14 3.72
C ALA A 196 -18.12 7.46 3.88
N GLU A 197 -19.37 7.40 4.31
CA GLU A 197 -20.24 8.59 4.37
C GLU A 197 -19.83 9.59 5.46
N LYS A 198 -19.11 9.14 6.49
CA LYS A 198 -18.75 9.93 7.66
C LYS A 198 -17.31 9.66 8.08
N ASN A 199 -16.74 10.59 8.86
CA ASN A 199 -15.44 10.46 9.50
C ASN A 199 -14.24 10.35 8.53
N VAL A 200 -14.43 10.72 7.27
CA VAL A 200 -13.35 10.83 6.28
C VAL A 200 -12.94 12.29 6.16
N THR A 201 -11.64 12.54 6.22
CA THR A 201 -11.04 13.84 5.89
C THR A 201 -10.22 13.70 4.62
N HIS A 202 -10.55 14.51 3.61
CA HIS A 202 -9.80 14.57 2.36
C HIS A 202 -8.53 15.41 2.57
N LEU A 203 -7.36 14.78 2.44
CA LEU A 203 -6.06 15.39 2.75
C LEU A 203 -5.39 16.00 1.53
N LEU A 204 -5.43 15.30 0.41
CA LEU A 204 -4.92 15.77 -0.86
C LEU A 204 -5.91 15.45 -1.98
N ALA A 205 -6.18 16.45 -2.79
CA ALA A 205 -6.92 16.30 -4.04
C ALA A 205 -6.13 16.96 -5.18
N GLY A 206 -6.16 16.35 -6.34
CA GLY A 206 -5.45 16.86 -7.51
C GLY A 206 -6.25 16.70 -8.81
N PRO A 207 -5.90 17.46 -9.84
CA PRO A 207 -6.56 17.37 -11.15
C PRO A 207 -6.22 16.03 -11.81
N MET A 208 -7.24 15.38 -12.37
CA MET A 208 -7.08 14.18 -13.17
C MET A 208 -7.50 14.47 -14.61
N PRO A 209 -6.74 14.01 -15.62
CA PRO A 209 -7.11 14.25 -17.01
C PRO A 209 -8.48 13.66 -17.31
N ASP A 210 -9.41 14.45 -17.87
CA ASP A 210 -10.74 13.96 -18.22
C ASP A 210 -10.70 12.82 -19.24
N SER A 211 -9.67 12.80 -20.11
CA SER A 211 -9.41 11.67 -21.01
C SER A 211 -9.12 10.35 -20.33
N SER A 212 -8.74 10.38 -19.04
CA SER A 212 -8.49 9.17 -18.22
C SER A 212 -9.77 8.62 -17.57
N ARG A 213 -10.88 9.38 -17.57
CA ARG A 213 -12.18 8.98 -17.01
C ARG A 213 -12.85 7.96 -17.91
N LYS A 214 -12.75 6.68 -17.60
CA LYS A 214 -13.22 5.59 -18.46
C LYS A 214 -14.60 5.05 -18.05
N THR A 215 -14.96 5.13 -16.78
CA THR A 215 -16.26 4.69 -16.29
C THR A 215 -17.29 5.80 -16.43
N GLU A 216 -18.58 5.46 -16.58
CA GLU A 216 -19.64 6.46 -16.65
C GLU A 216 -19.72 7.31 -15.38
N HIS A 217 -19.51 6.68 -14.23
CA HIS A 217 -19.44 7.40 -12.96
C HIS A 217 -18.30 8.43 -12.93
N ALA A 218 -17.11 8.10 -13.42
CA ALA A 218 -16.00 9.04 -13.46
C ALA A 218 -16.23 10.16 -14.49
N LYS A 219 -16.80 9.86 -15.65
CA LYS A 219 -17.15 10.86 -16.69
C LYS A 219 -18.14 11.89 -16.19
N ALA A 220 -19.11 11.49 -15.36
CA ALA A 220 -20.07 12.39 -14.72
C ALA A 220 -19.41 13.44 -13.81
N HIS A 221 -18.14 13.23 -13.45
CA HIS A 221 -17.35 14.11 -12.59
C HIS A 221 -16.19 14.79 -13.36
N ALA A 222 -16.33 15.02 -14.66
CA ALA A 222 -15.33 15.72 -15.45
C ALA A 222 -14.95 17.08 -14.83
N GLY A 223 -13.66 17.43 -14.85
CA GLY A 223 -13.13 18.67 -14.27
C GLY A 223 -12.99 18.65 -12.74
N ARG A 224 -13.51 17.65 -12.02
CA ARG A 224 -13.38 17.56 -10.57
C ARG A 224 -11.95 17.19 -10.19
N ALA A 225 -11.37 17.88 -9.19
CA ALA A 225 -10.18 17.39 -8.50
C ALA A 225 -10.55 16.14 -7.70
N GLU A 226 -9.71 15.10 -7.80
CA GLU A 226 -9.97 13.82 -7.17
C GLU A 226 -9.13 13.65 -5.91
N THR A 227 -9.76 13.21 -4.84
CA THR A 227 -9.05 12.87 -3.61
C THR A 227 -8.18 11.64 -3.83
N VAL A 228 -6.91 11.76 -3.52
CA VAL A 228 -5.91 10.70 -3.61
C VAL A 228 -5.27 10.36 -2.26
N ALA A 229 -5.41 11.25 -1.25
CA ALA A 229 -5.02 10.96 0.12
C ALA A 229 -6.13 11.36 1.09
N TRP A 230 -6.38 10.51 2.07
CA TRP A 230 -7.43 10.71 3.07
C TRP A 230 -7.05 10.12 4.42
N SER A 231 -7.69 10.61 5.47
CA SER A 231 -7.72 9.98 6.79
C SER A 231 -9.15 9.53 7.12
N TYR A 232 -9.26 8.52 7.96
CA TYR A 232 -10.54 7.99 8.42
C TYR A 232 -10.47 7.61 9.89
N GLU A 233 -11.44 8.06 10.65
CA GLU A 233 -11.61 7.67 12.06
C GLU A 233 -12.76 6.68 12.18
N ARG A 234 -12.43 5.40 12.45
CA ARG A 234 -13.43 4.35 12.62
C ARG A 234 -14.28 4.59 13.88
N PRO A 235 -15.54 4.14 13.91
CA PRO A 235 -16.43 4.31 15.08
C PRO A 235 -15.87 3.75 16.39
N ASN A 236 -15.02 2.72 16.32
CA ASN A 236 -14.34 2.13 17.49
C ASN A 236 -13.07 2.90 17.91
N GLY A 237 -12.82 4.05 17.32
CA GLY A 237 -11.65 4.88 17.58
C GLY A 237 -10.37 4.44 16.86
N GLY A 238 -10.39 3.38 16.04
CA GLY A 238 -9.28 3.06 15.14
C GLY A 238 -9.09 4.15 14.08
N ARG A 239 -7.86 4.34 13.58
CA ARG A 239 -7.54 5.34 12.57
C ARG A 239 -7.00 4.69 11.30
N SER A 240 -7.35 5.23 10.15
CA SER A 240 -6.80 4.75 8.88
C SER A 240 -6.35 5.92 8.01
N PHE A 241 -5.28 5.71 7.29
CA PHE A 241 -4.75 6.63 6.29
C PHE A 241 -4.62 5.90 4.96
N GLY A 242 -5.06 6.52 3.88
CA GLY A 242 -4.88 6.01 2.52
C GLY A 242 -4.25 7.03 1.59
N PHE A 243 -3.41 6.53 0.68
CA PHE A 243 -2.81 7.33 -0.38
C PHE A 243 -2.64 6.48 -1.64
N THR A 244 -3.23 6.91 -2.75
CA THR A 244 -3.24 6.13 -3.99
C THR A 244 -2.00 6.31 -4.86
N GLY A 245 -1.11 7.25 -4.54
CA GLY A 245 0.23 7.37 -5.14
C GLY A 245 1.18 6.25 -4.69
N CYS A 246 2.48 6.49 -4.82
CA CYS A 246 3.55 5.52 -4.51
C CYS A 246 3.72 4.38 -5.54
N ASP A 247 3.19 4.50 -6.76
CA ASP A 247 3.50 3.56 -7.83
C ASP A 247 4.96 3.69 -8.27
N LEU A 248 5.39 4.93 -8.59
CA LEU A 248 6.77 5.19 -8.98
C LEU A 248 7.68 5.29 -7.76
N HIS A 249 8.62 4.34 -7.66
CA HIS A 249 9.58 4.32 -6.55
C HIS A 249 10.46 5.58 -6.48
N SER A 250 10.78 6.19 -7.62
CA SER A 250 11.54 7.45 -7.67
C SER A 250 10.88 8.59 -6.90
N ASN A 251 9.55 8.59 -6.75
CA ASN A 251 8.80 9.62 -6.03
C ASN A 251 9.04 9.59 -4.52
N TRP A 252 9.64 8.53 -3.95
CA TRP A 252 10.19 8.57 -2.60
C TRP A 252 11.33 9.60 -2.44
N GLY A 253 11.88 10.13 -3.55
CA GLY A 253 12.77 11.27 -3.56
C GLY A 253 12.12 12.59 -3.14
N ASP A 254 10.79 12.74 -3.30
CA ASP A 254 10.05 13.93 -2.91
C ASP A 254 9.83 13.97 -1.38
N ALA A 255 10.18 15.11 -0.77
CA ALA A 255 10.09 15.29 0.68
C ALA A 255 8.63 15.31 1.19
N ASN A 256 7.70 15.87 0.41
CA ASN A 256 6.30 15.97 0.82
C ASN A 256 5.60 14.61 0.72
N GLN A 257 5.95 13.77 -0.27
CA GLN A 257 5.45 12.39 -0.31
C GLN A 257 5.92 11.61 0.93
N ARG A 258 7.19 11.74 1.32
CA ARG A 258 7.70 11.10 2.54
C ARG A 258 7.00 11.61 3.79
N LEU A 259 6.85 12.95 3.93
CA LEU A 259 6.11 13.55 5.04
C LEU A 259 4.69 13.03 5.13
N LEU A 260 3.94 13.03 4.02
CA LEU A 260 2.57 12.55 3.95
C LEU A 260 2.45 11.11 4.48
N VAL A 261 3.28 10.21 3.98
CA VAL A 261 3.19 8.79 4.33
C VAL A 261 3.66 8.55 5.77
N LEU A 262 4.78 9.12 6.18
CA LEU A 262 5.32 8.94 7.53
C LEU A 262 4.40 9.54 8.60
N ASN A 263 3.88 10.74 8.36
CA ASN A 263 2.90 11.36 9.25
C ASN A 263 1.61 10.54 9.30
N GLY A 264 1.15 10.02 8.16
CA GLY A 264 -0.01 9.13 8.07
C GLY A 264 0.15 7.86 8.91
N ILE A 265 1.36 7.28 8.91
CA ILE A 265 1.70 6.12 9.75
C ILE A 265 1.61 6.48 11.23
N LEU A 266 2.27 7.57 11.65
CA LEU A 266 2.27 8.01 13.05
C LEU A 266 0.85 8.32 13.53
N TRP A 267 0.09 9.08 12.75
CA TRP A 267 -1.29 9.44 13.09
C TRP A 267 -2.20 8.21 13.22
N SER A 268 -2.07 7.26 12.30
CA SER A 268 -2.85 6.00 12.33
C SER A 268 -2.49 5.14 13.55
N ALA A 269 -1.22 5.17 13.96
CA ALA A 269 -0.75 4.50 15.17
C ALA A 269 -1.12 5.24 16.47
N LYS A 270 -1.82 6.38 16.38
CA LYS A 270 -2.15 7.29 17.50
C LYS A 270 -0.92 7.84 18.21
N LEU A 271 0.15 8.03 17.46
CA LEU A 271 1.36 8.70 17.92
C LEU A 271 1.32 10.19 17.53
N ASP A 272 2.06 10.99 18.26
CA ASP A 272 2.19 12.42 17.97
C ASP A 272 2.95 12.60 16.64
N VAL A 273 2.39 13.42 15.77
CA VAL A 273 3.07 13.87 14.56
C VAL A 273 3.85 15.14 14.90
N PRO A 274 5.18 15.19 14.67
CA PRO A 274 5.95 16.41 14.94
C PRO A 274 5.42 17.61 14.16
N ALA A 275 5.52 18.82 14.71
CA ALA A 275 4.98 20.06 14.11
C ALA A 275 5.46 20.31 12.66
N ASN A 276 6.68 19.88 12.34
CA ASN A 276 7.25 19.95 10.98
C ASN A 276 7.21 18.61 10.25
N GLY A 277 6.38 17.66 10.73
CA GLY A 277 6.35 16.29 10.25
C GLY A 277 7.57 15.46 10.69
N LEU A 278 7.54 14.14 10.40
CA LEU A 278 8.66 13.26 10.69
C LEU A 278 9.78 13.50 9.68
N ALA A 279 10.94 13.96 10.18
CA ALA A 279 12.11 14.22 9.33
C ALA A 279 12.60 12.93 8.63
N SER A 280 12.87 13.05 7.35
CA SER A 280 13.37 11.96 6.53
C SER A 280 14.27 12.51 5.43
N GLU A 281 15.37 11.83 5.18
CA GLU A 281 16.28 12.11 4.08
C GLU A 281 16.50 10.83 3.28
N VAL A 282 16.76 10.99 1.99
CA VAL A 282 17.07 9.87 1.11
C VAL A 282 18.16 10.30 0.10
N THR A 283 19.12 9.44 -0.11
CA THR A 283 20.11 9.59 -1.17
C THR A 283 19.67 8.85 -2.43
N LEU A 284 20.22 9.23 -3.59
CA LEU A 284 19.97 8.51 -4.83
C LEU A 284 20.38 7.04 -4.75
N ASP A 285 21.42 6.72 -3.99
CA ASP A 285 21.86 5.35 -3.80
C ASP A 285 20.88 4.57 -2.92
N ALA A 286 20.31 5.19 -1.88
CA ALA A 286 19.29 4.56 -1.06
C ALA A 286 18.00 4.27 -1.86
N LEU A 287 17.62 5.17 -2.76
CA LEU A 287 16.47 4.95 -3.67
C LEU A 287 16.66 3.77 -4.64
N LYS A 288 17.90 3.38 -4.94
CA LYS A 288 18.19 2.25 -5.84
C LYS A 288 18.33 0.92 -5.12
N LYS A 289 18.37 0.91 -3.78
CA LYS A 289 18.52 -0.31 -2.99
C LYS A 289 17.22 -1.11 -2.89
N ASN A 290 17.37 -2.41 -2.70
CA ASN A 290 16.28 -3.33 -2.40
C ASN A 290 15.22 -3.46 -3.50
N TRP A 291 15.52 -3.07 -4.73
CA TRP A 291 14.59 -3.25 -5.85
C TRP A 291 14.37 -4.73 -6.13
N ASP A 292 13.14 -5.04 -6.51
CA ASP A 292 12.79 -6.39 -6.91
C ASP A 292 13.51 -6.80 -8.19
N ARG A 293 13.91 -8.08 -8.26
CA ARG A 293 14.42 -8.68 -9.50
C ARG A 293 13.24 -8.92 -10.46
N LYS A 294 12.89 -7.90 -11.25
CA LYS A 294 11.82 -7.97 -12.24
C LYS A 294 12.38 -8.38 -13.59
N VAL A 295 12.01 -9.59 -14.05
CA VAL A 295 12.37 -10.07 -15.37
C VAL A 295 11.36 -9.50 -16.37
N PHE A 296 11.82 -8.65 -17.29
CA PHE A 296 11.01 -8.34 -18.47
C PHE A 296 10.90 -9.61 -19.32
N LEU A 297 9.76 -10.26 -19.28
CA LEU A 297 9.36 -11.10 -20.40
C LEU A 297 9.15 -10.13 -21.58
N LYS A 298 10.20 -9.91 -22.40
CA LYS A 298 10.00 -9.40 -23.73
C LYS A 298 9.00 -10.36 -24.36
N LYS A 299 7.77 -9.91 -24.59
CA LYS A 299 6.91 -10.53 -25.58
C LYS A 299 7.74 -10.41 -26.87
N GLU A 300 8.34 -11.52 -27.28
CA GLU A 300 8.91 -11.59 -28.61
C GLU A 300 7.80 -11.16 -29.57
N ALA A 301 8.03 -10.01 -30.20
CA ALA A 301 7.20 -9.60 -31.31
C ALA A 301 7.25 -10.79 -32.26
N LYS A 302 6.14 -11.51 -32.38
CA LYS A 302 5.97 -12.46 -33.46
C LYS A 302 6.37 -11.70 -34.72
N LYS A 303 7.57 -11.97 -35.22
CA LYS A 303 7.95 -11.56 -36.56
C LYS A 303 6.89 -12.14 -37.47
N LEU A 304 6.05 -11.27 -37.98
CA LEU A 304 5.28 -11.55 -39.17
C LEU A 304 6.35 -11.83 -40.26
N GLN A 305 6.61 -13.08 -40.53
CA GLN A 305 7.31 -13.47 -41.74
C GLN A 305 6.33 -13.28 -42.89
N PRO A 306 6.84 -12.75 -44.03
CA PRO A 306 6.02 -12.46 -45.21
C PRO A 306 5.42 -13.69 -45.84
#